data_1c4b5326dd408f3b3e98a8b35d14377c
#
_entry.id   1c4b5326dd408f3b3e98a8b35d14377c
#
_cell.length_a   1.000
_cell.length_b   1.000
_cell.length_c   1.000
_cell.angle_alpha   90.00
_cell.angle_beta   90.00
_cell.angle_gamma   90.00
#
_symmetry.space_group_name_H-M   'P 1'
#
loop_
_entity.id
_entity.type
_entity.pdbx_description
1 polymer ?
#
loop_
_entity_poly.entity_id
_entity_poly.type
_entity_poly.pdbx_seq_one_letter_code
_entity_poly.pdbx_strand_id
1 'polypeptide(L)'
;ENTDFKALDISDHGMVRSWAKEILGKFDVPDYLINNAAVINKNAPLWKVPFKEFSELIDINVKGTYNTIKSFLPEMIKYKKGTIVNFSSGWGRTTSPQVAPYCSSKWAIEGLSKSLSQELPDSMISVALSPGVIDTDMLRSCNLNADSYEKPESWAKRAAPYILNIKQTDNGESLTIS
;
A
#
# COMPACT_ATOMS: atom_id res chain seq x y z
N GLU A 1 -14.38 19.29 9.90
CA GLU A 1 -13.79 18.14 9.19
C GLU A 1 -13.89 16.91 10.10
N ASN A 2 -14.52 15.83 9.60
CA ASN A 2 -14.60 14.57 10.33
C ASN A 2 -13.32 13.76 10.06
N THR A 3 -12.28 14.02 10.85
CA THR A 3 -11.03 13.28 10.78
C THR A 3 -10.94 12.38 12.02
N ASP A 4 -10.60 11.11 11.81
CA ASP A 4 -10.27 10.17 12.86
C ASP A 4 -8.83 9.71 12.70
N PHE A 5 -8.08 9.66 13.79
CA PHE A 5 -6.69 9.26 13.79
C PHE A 5 -6.44 8.21 14.86
N LYS A 6 -5.81 7.10 14.48
CA LYS A 6 -5.41 6.05 15.39
C LYS A 6 -4.03 5.51 15.01
N ALA A 7 -3.07 5.61 15.90
CA ALA A 7 -1.79 4.94 15.77
C ALA A 7 -1.97 3.44 16.06
N LEU A 8 -1.65 2.58 15.10
CA LEU A 8 -1.71 1.13 15.27
C LEU A 8 -0.66 0.42 14.41
N ASP A 9 -0.27 -0.77 14.80
CA ASP A 9 0.57 -1.64 13.99
C ASP A 9 -0.31 -2.46 13.04
N ILE A 10 -0.17 -2.22 11.73
CA ILE A 10 -0.95 -2.92 10.70
C ILE A 10 -0.60 -4.42 10.59
N SER A 11 0.56 -4.84 11.09
CA SER A 11 0.93 -6.26 11.14
C SER A 11 0.12 -7.03 12.19
N ASP A 12 -0.44 -6.35 13.21
CA ASP A 12 -1.35 -6.93 14.20
C ASP A 12 -2.78 -6.98 13.66
N HIS A 13 -3.20 -8.16 13.20
CA HIS A 13 -4.55 -8.39 12.69
C HIS A 13 -5.66 -8.04 13.71
N GLY A 14 -5.43 -8.30 15.00
CA GLY A 14 -6.41 -8.02 16.06
C GLY A 14 -6.66 -6.51 16.22
N MET A 15 -5.57 -5.73 16.24
CA MET A 15 -5.64 -4.27 16.29
C MET A 15 -6.33 -3.69 15.04
N VAL A 16 -5.95 -4.15 13.83
CA VAL A 16 -6.56 -3.69 12.58
C VAL A 16 -8.04 -4.04 12.52
N ARG A 17 -8.42 -5.25 12.91
CA ARG A 17 -9.84 -5.68 12.96
C ARG A 17 -10.66 -4.83 13.93
N SER A 18 -10.12 -4.55 15.12
CA SER A 18 -10.80 -3.71 16.11
C SER A 18 -11.01 -2.29 15.58
N TRP A 19 -9.97 -1.71 14.98
CA TRP A 19 -10.02 -0.39 14.36
C TRP A 19 -11.03 -0.35 13.21
N ALA A 20 -11.01 -1.31 12.32
CA ALA A 20 -11.98 -1.37 11.21
C ALA A 20 -13.42 -1.41 11.72
N LYS A 21 -13.70 -2.22 12.76
CA LYS A 21 -15.02 -2.26 13.39
C LYS A 21 -15.44 -0.91 13.97
N GLU A 22 -14.51 -0.19 14.60
CA GLU A 22 -14.75 1.15 15.15
C GLU A 22 -15.08 2.16 14.05
N ILE A 23 -14.26 2.19 12.97
CA ILE A 23 -14.45 3.10 11.83
C ILE A 23 -15.77 2.81 11.10
N LEU A 24 -16.06 1.56 10.77
CA LEU A 24 -17.31 1.15 10.12
C LEU A 24 -18.55 1.35 10.99
N GLY A 25 -18.40 1.40 12.31
CA GLY A 25 -19.48 1.73 13.23
C GLY A 25 -19.71 3.23 13.41
N LYS A 26 -18.70 4.06 13.16
CA LYS A 26 -18.73 5.52 13.32
C LYS A 26 -19.00 6.26 12.01
N PHE A 27 -18.52 5.72 10.91
CA PHE A 27 -18.65 6.27 9.56
C PHE A 27 -19.30 5.26 8.63
N ASP A 28 -19.70 5.72 7.45
CA ASP A 28 -20.11 4.84 6.37
C ASP A 28 -18.94 4.02 5.81
N VAL A 29 -19.25 3.07 4.93
CA VAL A 29 -18.26 2.29 4.21
C VAL A 29 -17.35 3.22 3.38
N PRO A 30 -16.02 3.07 3.47
CA PRO A 30 -15.09 3.97 2.80
C PRO A 30 -15.21 3.89 1.27
N ASP A 31 -15.11 5.05 0.61
CA ASP A 31 -14.97 5.12 -0.85
C ASP A 31 -13.59 4.68 -1.33
N TYR A 32 -12.57 4.87 -0.50
CA TYR A 32 -11.18 4.50 -0.78
C TYR A 32 -10.55 3.81 0.42
N LEU A 33 -9.98 2.63 0.19
CA LEU A 33 -9.08 1.97 1.12
C LEU A 33 -7.66 2.08 0.58
N ILE A 34 -6.85 2.95 1.20
CA ILE A 34 -5.49 3.25 0.74
C ILE A 34 -4.47 2.56 1.65
N ASN A 35 -3.81 1.53 1.15
CA ASN A 35 -2.77 0.79 1.84
C ASN A 35 -1.40 1.36 1.48
N ASN A 36 -0.92 2.32 2.28
CA ASN A 36 0.33 3.03 2.04
C ASN A 36 1.47 2.59 2.98
N ALA A 37 1.16 2.11 4.18
CA ALA A 37 2.17 1.78 5.18
C ALA A 37 3.13 0.69 4.66
N ALA A 38 4.42 0.98 4.71
CA ALA A 38 5.47 0.06 4.30
C ALA A 38 6.81 0.42 4.94
N VAL A 39 7.70 -0.56 5.02
CA VAL A 39 9.10 -0.40 5.42
C VAL A 39 10.01 -1.01 4.36
N ILE A 40 11.28 -0.61 4.38
CA ILE A 40 12.34 -1.16 3.53
C ILE A 40 13.46 -1.71 4.40
N ASN A 41 14.15 -2.75 3.93
CA ASN A 41 15.32 -3.29 4.62
C ASN A 41 16.55 -2.39 4.46
N LYS A 42 17.49 -2.45 5.41
CA LYS A 42 18.82 -1.88 5.24
C LYS A 42 19.53 -2.54 4.06
N ASN A 43 20.23 -1.74 3.27
CA ASN A 43 20.95 -2.23 2.10
C ASN A 43 21.94 -3.33 2.46
N ALA A 44 21.66 -4.55 2.02
CA ALA A 44 22.52 -5.71 2.23
C ALA A 44 22.27 -6.77 1.14
N PRO A 45 23.29 -7.55 0.73
CA PRO A 45 23.07 -8.76 -0.04
C PRO A 45 22.08 -9.68 0.69
N LEU A 46 21.19 -10.35 -0.04
CA LEU A 46 20.09 -11.12 0.54
C LEU A 46 20.53 -12.10 1.64
N TRP A 47 21.65 -12.78 1.45
CA TRP A 47 22.20 -13.75 2.43
C TRP A 47 22.80 -13.11 3.68
N LYS A 48 22.85 -11.77 3.76
CA LYS A 48 23.29 -11.00 4.94
C LYS A 48 22.13 -10.26 5.62
N VAL A 49 20.95 -10.26 5.03
CA VAL A 49 19.77 -9.66 5.67
C VAL A 49 19.39 -10.47 6.91
N PRO A 50 19.27 -9.86 8.10
CA PRO A 50 18.84 -10.56 9.30
C PRO A 50 17.45 -11.17 9.12
N PHE A 51 17.26 -12.40 9.59
CA PHE A 51 15.97 -13.10 9.50
C PHE A 51 14.82 -12.27 10.09
N LYS A 52 15.06 -11.63 11.23
CA LYS A 52 14.07 -10.75 11.88
C LYS A 52 13.64 -9.59 10.98
N GLU A 53 14.61 -8.91 10.34
CA GLU A 53 14.35 -7.78 9.46
C GLU A 53 13.53 -8.21 8.23
N PHE A 54 13.86 -9.35 7.63
CA PHE A 54 13.06 -9.92 6.53
C PHE A 54 11.63 -10.22 6.98
N SER A 55 11.46 -10.88 8.13
CA SER A 55 10.15 -11.27 8.66
C SER A 55 9.28 -10.03 8.96
N GLU A 56 9.82 -9.04 9.68
CA GLU A 56 9.12 -7.80 10.01
C GLU A 56 8.69 -7.04 8.75
N LEU A 57 9.54 -7.00 7.72
CA LEU A 57 9.21 -6.35 6.46
C LEU A 57 8.03 -7.04 5.77
N ILE A 58 8.02 -8.37 5.70
CA ILE A 58 6.90 -9.11 5.12
C ILE A 58 5.64 -8.97 5.97
N ASP A 59 5.77 -8.98 7.29
CA ASP A 59 4.65 -8.80 8.22
C ASP A 59 3.98 -7.43 8.02
N ILE A 60 4.75 -6.36 7.84
CA ILE A 60 4.20 -5.02 7.61
C ILE A 60 3.72 -4.87 6.17
N ASN A 61 4.57 -5.09 5.18
CA ASN A 61 4.28 -4.71 3.79
C ASN A 61 3.23 -5.62 3.14
N VAL A 62 3.22 -6.91 3.46
CA VAL A 62 2.32 -7.89 2.82
C VAL A 62 1.16 -8.25 3.74
N LYS A 63 1.45 -8.78 4.94
CA LYS A 63 0.38 -9.18 5.87
C LYS A 63 -0.39 -7.98 6.38
N GLY A 64 0.27 -6.82 6.63
CA GLY A 64 -0.40 -5.60 7.03
C GLY A 64 -1.42 -5.12 5.99
N THR A 65 -1.04 -5.11 4.71
CA THR A 65 -1.96 -4.82 3.60
C THR A 65 -3.12 -5.82 3.54
N TYR A 66 -2.82 -7.12 3.71
CA TYR A 66 -3.87 -8.14 3.78
C TYR A 66 -4.80 -7.93 4.98
N ASN A 67 -4.28 -7.57 6.15
CA ASN A 67 -5.08 -7.35 7.36
C ASN A 67 -6.09 -6.21 7.19
N THR A 68 -5.69 -5.11 6.56
CA THR A 68 -6.58 -3.99 6.26
C THR A 68 -7.66 -4.39 5.25
N ILE A 69 -7.27 -5.01 4.14
CA ILE A 69 -8.20 -5.52 3.13
C ILE A 69 -9.21 -6.48 3.78
N LYS A 70 -8.75 -7.49 4.50
CA LYS A 70 -9.61 -8.48 5.17
C LYS A 70 -10.59 -7.85 6.15
N SER A 71 -10.22 -6.75 6.79
CA SER A 71 -11.03 -6.11 7.82
C SER A 71 -12.08 -5.14 7.27
N PHE A 72 -11.81 -4.46 6.16
CA PHE A 72 -12.73 -3.49 5.55
C PHE A 72 -13.51 -4.04 4.37
N LEU A 73 -12.89 -4.88 3.55
CA LEU A 73 -13.45 -5.34 2.28
C LEU A 73 -14.80 -6.05 2.39
N PRO A 74 -15.10 -6.89 3.41
CA PRO A 74 -16.41 -7.54 3.50
C PRO A 74 -17.59 -6.57 3.50
N GLU A 75 -17.48 -5.45 4.23
CA GLU A 75 -18.53 -4.43 4.22
C GLU A 75 -18.53 -3.64 2.90
N MET A 76 -17.36 -3.32 2.33
CA MET A 76 -17.27 -2.67 1.02
C MET A 76 -17.96 -3.51 -0.06
N ILE A 77 -17.77 -4.83 -0.08
CA ILE A 77 -18.42 -5.76 -1.03
C ILE A 77 -19.93 -5.76 -0.83
N LYS A 78 -20.40 -5.81 0.42
CA LYS A 78 -21.83 -5.82 0.75
C LYS A 78 -22.55 -4.59 0.18
N TYR A 79 -21.88 -3.44 0.19
CA TYR A 79 -22.40 -2.19 -0.37
C TYR A 79 -22.01 -1.98 -1.85
N LYS A 80 -21.23 -2.90 -2.44
CA LYS A 80 -20.70 -2.84 -3.80
C LYS A 80 -20.02 -1.51 -4.12
N LYS A 81 -19.22 -1.01 -3.18
CA LYS A 81 -18.65 0.33 -3.22
C LYS A 81 -17.19 0.32 -2.80
N GLY A 82 -16.37 1.05 -3.53
CA GLY A 82 -15.04 1.45 -3.11
C GLY A 82 -13.91 1.04 -4.05
N THR A 83 -12.82 1.80 -3.92
CA THR A 83 -11.57 1.60 -4.61
C THR A 83 -10.49 1.22 -3.62
N ILE A 84 -9.82 0.10 -3.85
CA ILE A 84 -8.69 -0.36 -3.05
C ILE A 84 -7.41 0.03 -3.77
N VAL A 85 -6.60 0.90 -3.14
CA VAL A 85 -5.32 1.37 -3.68
C VAL A 85 -4.20 0.80 -2.83
N ASN A 86 -3.44 -0.13 -3.36
CA ASN A 86 -2.31 -0.74 -2.69
C ASN A 86 -1.02 -0.11 -3.21
N PHE A 87 -0.30 0.60 -2.34
CA PHE A 87 0.97 1.23 -2.73
C PHE A 87 2.05 0.19 -3.02
N SER A 88 2.40 0.12 -4.29
CA SER A 88 3.51 -0.65 -4.83
C SER A 88 4.78 0.20 -4.94
N SER A 89 5.61 -0.09 -5.90
CA SER A 89 6.86 0.59 -6.21
C SER A 89 7.29 0.25 -7.64
N GLY A 90 8.19 1.03 -8.23
CA GLY A 90 8.95 0.58 -9.40
C GLY A 90 9.65 -0.76 -9.15
N TRP A 91 10.09 -1.02 -7.91
CA TRP A 91 10.67 -2.30 -7.49
C TRP A 91 9.64 -3.42 -7.22
N GLY A 92 8.36 -3.18 -7.43
CA GLY A 92 7.34 -4.22 -7.57
C GLY A 92 7.20 -4.75 -9.00
N ARG A 93 7.89 -4.13 -9.98
CA ARG A 93 7.86 -4.48 -11.42
C ARG A 93 9.27 -4.69 -11.97
N THR A 94 10.27 -4.19 -11.27
CA THR A 94 11.70 -4.38 -11.51
C THR A 94 12.37 -4.81 -10.21
N THR A 95 13.68 -4.98 -10.23
CA THR A 95 14.45 -5.37 -9.03
C THR A 95 15.70 -4.50 -8.89
N SER A 96 16.25 -4.47 -7.68
CA SER A 96 17.53 -3.83 -7.39
C SER A 96 18.32 -4.70 -6.42
N PRO A 97 19.65 -4.72 -6.50
CA PRO A 97 20.48 -5.42 -5.52
C PRO A 97 20.32 -4.78 -4.13
N GLN A 98 20.59 -5.57 -3.10
CA GLN A 98 20.61 -5.16 -1.68
C GLN A 98 19.24 -4.84 -1.05
N VAL A 99 18.16 -4.80 -1.82
CA VAL A 99 16.79 -4.57 -1.36
C VAL A 99 15.84 -5.70 -1.76
N ALA A 100 16.36 -6.92 -1.89
CA ALA A 100 15.57 -8.08 -2.33
C ALA A 100 14.33 -8.36 -1.45
N PRO A 101 14.35 -8.21 -0.10
CA PRO A 101 13.14 -8.36 0.71
C PRO A 101 12.05 -7.36 0.33
N TYR A 102 12.42 -6.10 0.13
CA TYR A 102 11.48 -5.06 -0.29
C TYR A 102 10.92 -5.32 -1.68
N CYS A 103 11.78 -5.63 -2.66
CA CYS A 103 11.32 -6.02 -3.99
C CYS A 103 10.30 -7.16 -3.90
N SER A 104 10.62 -8.23 -3.15
CA SER A 104 9.72 -9.38 -2.98
C SER A 104 8.37 -8.95 -2.41
N SER A 105 8.35 -8.06 -1.41
CA SER A 105 7.11 -7.57 -0.82
C SER A 105 6.28 -6.76 -1.82
N LYS A 106 6.92 -5.93 -2.65
CA LYS A 106 6.21 -5.09 -3.63
C LYS A 106 5.72 -5.90 -4.84
N TRP A 107 6.45 -6.94 -5.26
CA TRP A 107 5.95 -7.93 -6.22
C TRP A 107 4.73 -8.68 -5.68
N ALA A 108 4.73 -9.02 -4.38
CA ALA A 108 3.56 -9.62 -3.73
C ALA A 108 2.34 -8.67 -3.77
N ILE A 109 2.52 -7.36 -3.56
CA ILE A 109 1.46 -6.36 -3.63
C ILE A 109 0.90 -6.23 -5.06
N GLU A 110 1.74 -6.27 -6.10
CA GLU A 110 1.29 -6.29 -7.50
C GLU A 110 0.40 -7.53 -7.77
N GLY A 111 0.87 -8.71 -7.39
CA GLY A 111 0.10 -9.95 -7.56
C GLY A 111 -1.20 -9.97 -6.76
N LEU A 112 -1.17 -9.53 -5.49
CA LEU A 112 -2.34 -9.44 -4.62
C LEU A 112 -3.40 -8.50 -5.20
N SER A 113 -2.99 -7.30 -5.64
CA SER A 113 -3.91 -6.29 -6.19
C SER A 113 -4.58 -6.79 -7.47
N LYS A 114 -3.82 -7.43 -8.35
CA LYS A 114 -4.31 -7.97 -9.61
C LYS A 114 -5.22 -9.19 -9.41
N SER A 115 -4.92 -10.07 -8.45
CA SER A 115 -5.80 -11.18 -8.11
C SER A 115 -7.09 -10.67 -7.49
N LEU A 116 -6.99 -9.74 -6.53
CA LEU A 116 -8.15 -9.16 -5.88
C LEU A 116 -9.11 -8.50 -6.88
N SER A 117 -8.60 -7.79 -7.89
CA SER A 117 -9.43 -7.12 -8.91
C SER A 117 -10.36 -8.08 -9.66
N GLN A 118 -9.99 -9.36 -9.77
CA GLN A 118 -10.77 -10.40 -10.44
C GLN A 118 -11.85 -11.01 -9.55
N GLU A 119 -11.78 -10.76 -8.24
CA GLU A 119 -12.71 -11.28 -7.23
C GLU A 119 -13.75 -10.24 -6.81
N LEU A 120 -13.51 -8.96 -7.14
CA LEU A 120 -14.39 -7.86 -6.76
C LEU A 120 -15.65 -7.76 -7.62
N PRO A 121 -16.77 -7.25 -7.09
CA PRO A 121 -17.91 -6.83 -7.91
C PRO A 121 -17.51 -5.80 -8.98
N ASP A 122 -18.18 -5.81 -10.13
CA ASP A 122 -17.90 -4.92 -11.28
C ASP A 122 -17.89 -3.41 -10.95
N SER A 123 -18.50 -3.03 -9.84
CA SER A 123 -18.54 -1.64 -9.37
C SER A 123 -17.37 -1.24 -8.46
N MET A 124 -16.47 -2.18 -8.16
CA MET A 124 -15.33 -1.96 -7.27
C MET A 124 -14.01 -2.07 -8.01
N ILE A 125 -12.97 -1.47 -7.47
CA ILE A 125 -11.67 -1.36 -8.12
C ILE A 125 -10.57 -1.79 -7.15
N SER A 126 -9.60 -2.55 -7.64
CA SER A 126 -8.34 -2.81 -6.94
C SER A 126 -7.17 -2.53 -7.87
N VAL A 127 -6.24 -1.67 -7.44
CA VAL A 127 -5.06 -1.31 -8.21
C VAL A 127 -3.79 -1.39 -7.36
N ALA A 128 -2.67 -1.69 -8.03
CA ALA A 128 -1.34 -1.48 -7.48
C ALA A 128 -0.81 -0.14 -7.98
N LEU A 129 -0.44 0.76 -7.06
CA LEU A 129 -0.02 2.13 -7.41
C LEU A 129 1.44 2.37 -7.02
N SER A 130 2.31 2.59 -8.00
CA SER A 130 3.65 3.09 -7.75
C SER A 130 3.62 4.61 -7.60
N PRO A 131 4.14 5.16 -6.49
CA PRO A 131 4.16 6.60 -6.27
C PRO A 131 5.22 7.35 -7.10
N GLY A 132 6.06 6.65 -7.84
CA GLY A 132 7.32 7.18 -8.36
C GLY A 132 8.39 7.23 -7.28
N VAL A 133 9.42 8.05 -7.49
CA VAL A 133 10.48 8.28 -6.49
C VAL A 133 10.23 9.63 -5.84
N ILE A 134 10.16 9.63 -4.50
CA ILE A 134 9.79 10.80 -3.69
C ILE A 134 10.86 10.98 -2.60
N ASP A 135 11.19 12.23 -2.29
CA ASP A 135 12.09 12.59 -1.19
C ASP A 135 11.49 12.21 0.17
N THR A 136 11.80 11.01 0.64
CA THR A 136 11.30 10.44 1.90
C THR A 136 12.44 9.88 2.74
N ASP A 137 12.21 9.71 4.04
CA ASP A 137 13.17 9.05 4.93
C ASP A 137 13.45 7.60 4.50
N MET A 138 12.45 6.91 3.91
CA MET A 138 12.63 5.59 3.33
C MET A 138 13.66 5.64 2.19
N LEU A 139 13.61 6.63 1.31
CA LEU A 139 14.57 6.78 0.21
C LEU A 139 15.98 7.08 0.75
N ARG A 140 16.09 7.94 1.77
CA ARG A 140 17.37 8.24 2.45
C ARG A 140 17.99 7.01 3.08
N SER A 141 17.18 6.14 3.65
CA SER A 141 17.67 4.88 4.27
C SER A 141 18.30 3.92 3.26
N CYS A 142 18.03 4.08 1.96
CA CYS A 142 18.65 3.32 0.87
C CYS A 142 19.98 3.91 0.38
N ASN A 143 20.56 4.91 1.06
CA ASN A 143 21.75 5.66 0.64
C ASN A 143 21.59 6.33 -0.75
N LEU A 144 20.37 6.66 -1.15
CA LEU A 144 20.07 7.42 -2.36
C LEU A 144 20.01 8.91 -2.04
N ASN A 145 20.42 9.75 -2.99
CA ASN A 145 20.30 11.20 -2.85
C ASN A 145 18.83 11.60 -3.01
N ALA A 146 18.11 11.65 -1.87
CA ALA A 146 16.70 11.97 -1.83
C ALA A 146 16.40 13.43 -2.21
N ASP A 147 17.32 14.36 -1.95
CA ASP A 147 17.14 15.80 -2.18
C ASP A 147 16.97 16.16 -3.66
N SER A 148 17.33 15.26 -4.59
CA SER A 148 17.11 15.43 -6.03
C SER A 148 15.69 15.08 -6.48
N TYR A 149 14.84 14.57 -5.59
CA TYR A 149 13.48 14.17 -5.90
C TYR A 149 12.45 15.12 -5.30
N GLU A 150 11.23 15.00 -5.79
CA GLU A 150 10.10 15.82 -5.35
C GLU A 150 9.74 15.52 -3.89
N LYS A 151 9.43 16.59 -3.14
CA LYS A 151 8.98 16.46 -1.74
C LYS A 151 7.55 15.92 -1.65
N PRO A 152 7.21 15.20 -0.56
CA PRO A 152 5.88 14.62 -0.36
C PRO A 152 4.73 15.62 -0.50
N GLU A 153 4.90 16.85 0.00
CA GLU A 153 3.85 17.88 -0.03
C GLU A 153 3.55 18.36 -1.46
N SER A 154 4.58 18.44 -2.31
CA SER A 154 4.43 18.77 -3.73
C SER A 154 3.80 17.60 -4.48
N TRP A 155 4.33 16.41 -4.28
CA TRP A 155 3.81 15.17 -4.86
C TRP A 155 2.32 14.96 -4.54
N ALA A 156 1.90 15.20 -3.29
CA ALA A 156 0.52 15.00 -2.86
C ALA A 156 -0.49 15.83 -3.65
N LYS A 157 -0.11 17.03 -4.13
CA LYS A 157 -0.99 17.91 -4.91
C LYS A 157 -1.42 17.31 -6.25
N ARG A 158 -0.62 16.41 -6.83
CA ARG A 158 -0.98 15.68 -8.05
C ARG A 158 -1.41 14.24 -7.78
N ALA A 159 -0.90 13.63 -6.71
CA ALA A 159 -1.26 12.28 -6.33
C ALA A 159 -2.71 12.15 -5.86
N ALA A 160 -3.19 13.09 -5.03
CA ALA A 160 -4.56 13.05 -4.54
C ALA A 160 -5.59 13.11 -5.67
N PRO A 161 -5.56 14.10 -6.60
CA PRO A 161 -6.49 14.09 -7.74
C PRO A 161 -6.30 12.87 -8.65
N TYR A 162 -5.09 12.34 -8.83
CA TYR A 162 -4.86 11.12 -9.60
C TYR A 162 -5.61 9.93 -8.98
N ILE A 163 -5.45 9.71 -7.67
CA ILE A 163 -6.11 8.61 -6.94
C ILE A 163 -7.64 8.77 -7.00
N LEU A 164 -8.15 9.98 -6.80
CA LEU A 164 -9.59 10.27 -6.85
C LEU A 164 -10.21 10.12 -8.25
N ASN A 165 -9.40 10.09 -9.30
CA ASN A 165 -9.83 9.90 -10.69
C ASN A 165 -9.58 8.49 -11.23
N ILE A 166 -9.19 7.51 -10.39
CA ILE A 166 -9.08 6.10 -10.79
C ILE A 166 -10.46 5.60 -11.24
N LYS A 167 -10.51 4.99 -12.43
CA LYS A 167 -11.74 4.56 -13.12
C LYS A 167 -11.85 3.04 -13.14
N GLN A 168 -13.04 2.54 -13.45
CA GLN A 168 -13.28 1.11 -13.61
C GLN A 168 -12.38 0.46 -14.67
N THR A 169 -12.01 1.19 -15.70
CA THR A 169 -11.05 0.74 -16.73
C THR A 169 -9.65 0.47 -16.18
N ASP A 170 -9.32 0.99 -15.00
CA ASP A 170 -8.03 0.81 -14.36
C ASP A 170 -8.01 -0.41 -13.42
N ASN A 171 -9.16 -1.11 -13.26
CA ASN A 171 -9.25 -2.26 -12.36
C ASN A 171 -8.25 -3.36 -12.74
N GLY A 172 -7.41 -3.75 -11.79
CA GLY A 172 -6.35 -4.75 -11.99
C GLY A 172 -5.07 -4.20 -12.61
N GLU A 173 -5.04 -2.91 -12.95
CA GLU A 173 -3.86 -2.29 -13.56
C GLU A 173 -2.79 -1.93 -12.54
N SER A 174 -1.56 -1.89 -13.05
CA SER A 174 -0.38 -1.46 -12.32
C SER A 174 -0.09 0.00 -12.67
N LEU A 175 -0.65 0.92 -11.89
CA LEU A 175 -0.58 2.36 -12.13
C LEU A 175 0.73 2.98 -11.63
N THR A 176 1.09 4.13 -12.18
CA THR A 176 2.23 4.94 -11.72
C THR A 176 1.87 6.42 -11.73
N ILE A 177 2.18 7.12 -10.63
CA ILE A 177 2.12 8.57 -10.56
C ILE A 177 3.45 9.10 -11.12
N SER A 178 3.40 9.64 -12.32
CA SER A 178 4.55 10.22 -13.05
C SER A 178 4.64 11.72 -12.85
#